data_adf7b39b37dd5cfc1f60f29c06a8d559
#
_entry.id   adf7b39b37dd5cfc1f60f29c06a8d559
#
_cell.length_a   1.000
_cell.length_b   1.000
_cell.length_c   1.000
_cell.angle_alpha   90.00
_cell.angle_beta   90.00
_cell.angle_gamma   90.00
#
_symmetry.space_group_name_H-M   'P 1'
#
loop_
_entity.id
_entity.type
_entity.pdbx_description
1 polymer ?
#
loop_
_entity_poly.entity_id
_entity_poly.type
_entity_poly.pdbx_seq_one_letter_code
_entity_poly.pdbx_strand_id
1 'polypeptide(L)'
;MILIDSSAWIEFLRDTGSPACEQVDSLISSGTYTCDPVRMEIMAGARNDRHLGQLRGLLARCANLGCEPIDFETAASLYRTCRSNGMTPRALTDALIAAIALRHGAYLLHHDRDFDAFERYCGLQIH
;
A
#
# COMPACT_ATOMS: atom_id res chain seq x y z
N MET A 1 3.48 -11.91 6.14
CA MET A 1 3.38 -11.26 4.82
C MET A 1 3.05 -9.79 5.03
N ILE A 2 3.94 -8.91 4.63
CA ILE A 2 3.79 -7.46 4.83
C ILE A 2 3.77 -6.78 3.47
N LEU A 3 2.63 -6.19 3.12
CA LEU A 3 2.45 -5.33 1.95
C LEU A 3 2.82 -3.90 2.34
N ILE A 4 3.73 -3.29 1.60
CA ILE A 4 4.16 -1.91 1.85
C ILE A 4 3.38 -0.98 0.93
N ASP A 5 2.60 -0.07 1.52
CA ASP A 5 1.87 0.96 0.77
C ASP A 5 2.82 2.03 0.22
N SER A 6 2.38 2.70 -0.84
CA SER A 6 3.15 3.79 -1.45
C SER A 6 3.49 4.89 -0.44
N SER A 7 2.61 5.19 0.52
CA SER A 7 2.87 6.19 1.55
C SER A 7 4.08 5.86 2.42
N ALA A 8 4.26 4.58 2.77
CA ALA A 8 5.44 4.14 3.51
C ALA A 8 6.70 4.13 2.63
N TRP A 9 6.59 3.71 1.37
CA TRP A 9 7.69 3.77 0.43
C TRP A 9 8.21 5.21 0.23
N ILE A 10 7.29 6.17 0.13
CA ILE A 10 7.66 7.59 -0.02
C ILE A 10 8.45 8.08 1.18
N GLU A 11 8.08 7.70 2.41
CA GLU A 11 8.83 8.02 3.61
C GLU A 11 10.26 7.46 3.55
N PHE A 12 10.39 6.22 3.11
CA PHE A 12 11.69 5.56 2.93
C PHE A 12 12.52 6.25 1.85
N LEU A 13 11.94 6.51 0.67
CA LEU A 13 12.65 7.12 -0.46
C LEU A 13 13.10 8.56 -0.17
N ARG A 14 12.36 9.29 0.68
CA ARG A 14 12.70 10.65 1.12
C ARG A 14 13.60 10.68 2.35
N ASP A 15 13.89 9.51 2.92
CA ASP A 15 14.72 9.37 4.12
C ASP A 15 14.25 10.28 5.27
N THR A 16 12.96 10.22 5.57
CA THR A 16 12.33 11.13 6.54
C THR A 16 12.66 10.82 7.99
N GLY A 17 13.14 9.60 8.28
CA GLY A 17 13.37 9.13 9.64
C GLY A 17 12.08 8.83 10.42
N SER A 18 10.93 8.82 9.76
CA SER A 18 9.65 8.45 10.40
C SER A 18 9.65 6.97 10.82
N PRO A 19 8.72 6.57 11.70
CA PRO A 19 8.57 5.14 12.03
C PRO A 19 8.35 4.28 10.79
N ALA A 20 7.56 4.73 9.80
CA ALA A 20 7.35 4.01 8.55
C ALA A 20 8.65 3.88 7.76
N CYS A 21 9.44 4.95 7.65
CA CYS A 21 10.75 4.92 7.01
C CYS A 21 11.65 3.85 7.63
N GLU A 22 11.77 3.83 8.94
CA GLU A 22 12.60 2.86 9.67
C GLU A 22 12.11 1.43 9.49
N GLN A 23 10.79 1.24 9.48
CA GLN A 23 10.20 -0.08 9.28
C GLN A 23 10.47 -0.62 7.87
N VAL A 24 10.35 0.21 6.84
CA VAL A 24 10.68 -0.20 5.46
C VAL A 24 12.16 -0.59 5.38
N ASP A 25 13.04 0.23 5.93
CA ASP A 25 14.48 -0.03 5.92
C ASP A 25 14.82 -1.38 6.56
N SER A 26 14.22 -1.69 7.71
CA SER A 26 14.45 -2.95 8.41
C SER A 26 13.87 -4.16 7.68
N LEU A 27 12.80 -4.00 6.91
CA LEU A 27 12.10 -5.08 6.23
C LEU A 27 12.63 -5.39 4.83
N ILE A 28 13.28 -4.42 4.18
CA ILE A 28 13.65 -4.51 2.77
C ILE A 28 14.56 -5.70 2.46
N SER A 29 15.36 -6.13 3.42
CA SER A 29 16.27 -7.29 3.28
C SER A 29 15.64 -8.62 3.65
N SER A 30 14.52 -8.61 4.39
CA SER A 30 13.87 -9.83 4.89
C SER A 30 12.73 -10.34 4.00
N GLY A 31 12.43 -9.64 2.91
CA GLY A 31 11.35 -9.99 1.99
C GLY A 31 10.07 -9.23 2.30
N THR A 32 9.65 -8.42 1.35
CA THR A 32 8.45 -7.61 1.41
C THR A 32 7.57 -7.87 0.20
N TYR A 33 6.35 -7.35 0.25
CA TYR A 33 5.36 -7.54 -0.80
C TYR A 33 4.92 -6.20 -1.36
N THR A 34 4.63 -6.20 -2.65
CA THR A 34 4.01 -5.08 -3.36
C THR A 34 2.78 -5.58 -4.12
N CYS A 35 2.03 -4.67 -4.72
CA CYS A 35 0.92 -5.00 -5.62
C CYS A 35 0.87 -3.97 -6.75
N ASP A 36 0.13 -4.28 -7.80
CA ASP A 36 0.08 -3.42 -8.98
C ASP A 36 -0.38 -1.98 -8.68
N PRO A 37 -1.39 -1.73 -7.84
CA PRO A 37 -1.76 -0.36 -7.49
C PRO A 37 -0.63 0.42 -6.79
N VAL A 38 0.11 -0.21 -5.88
CA VAL A 38 1.27 0.40 -5.22
C VAL A 38 2.36 0.71 -6.23
N ARG A 39 2.66 -0.24 -7.12
CA ARG A 39 3.66 -0.06 -8.17
C ARG A 39 3.29 1.12 -9.08
N MET A 40 2.02 1.21 -9.47
CA MET A 40 1.50 2.29 -10.29
C MET A 40 1.73 3.65 -9.62
N GLU A 41 1.37 3.79 -8.35
CA GLU A 41 1.53 5.05 -7.61
C GLU A 41 3.00 5.48 -7.50
N ILE A 42 3.88 4.52 -7.19
CA ILE A 42 5.31 4.81 -7.03
C ILE A 42 5.93 5.20 -8.38
N MET A 43 5.66 4.43 -9.43
CA MET A 43 6.22 4.69 -10.75
C MET A 43 5.68 5.99 -11.37
N ALA A 44 4.43 6.34 -11.08
CA ALA A 44 3.85 7.62 -11.53
C ALA A 44 4.59 8.84 -10.95
N GLY A 45 5.27 8.69 -9.83
CA GLY A 45 6.08 9.74 -9.23
C GLY A 45 7.50 9.86 -9.79
N ALA A 46 7.88 9.04 -10.77
CA ALA A 46 9.22 9.11 -11.36
C ALA A 46 9.46 10.45 -12.07
N ARG A 47 10.63 11.06 -11.82
CA ARG A 47 10.98 12.37 -12.37
C ARG A 47 11.50 12.30 -13.81
N ASN A 48 12.05 11.15 -14.20
CA ASN A 48 12.61 10.89 -15.52
C ASN A 48 12.79 9.39 -15.71
N ASP A 49 13.24 8.96 -16.90
CA ASP A 49 13.39 7.54 -17.22
C ASP A 49 14.44 6.83 -16.35
N ARG A 50 15.51 7.51 -16.00
CA ARG A 50 16.53 6.95 -15.10
C ARG A 50 15.94 6.68 -13.71
N HIS A 51 15.21 7.63 -13.15
CA HIS A 51 14.54 7.49 -11.86
C HIS A 51 13.50 6.35 -11.92
N LEU A 52 12.73 6.26 -13.02
CA LEU A 52 11.78 5.17 -13.22
C LEU A 52 12.49 3.80 -13.18
N GLY A 53 13.63 3.67 -13.83
CA GLY A 53 14.43 2.43 -13.79
C GLY A 53 14.89 2.06 -12.38
N GLN A 54 15.29 3.05 -11.58
CA GLN A 54 15.67 2.84 -10.19
C GLN A 54 14.48 2.36 -9.34
N LEU A 55 13.31 2.96 -9.51
CA LEU A 55 12.09 2.57 -8.80
C LEU A 55 11.65 1.15 -9.19
N ARG A 56 11.69 0.81 -10.48
CA ARG A 56 11.41 -0.55 -10.95
C ARG A 56 12.35 -1.58 -10.32
N GLY A 57 13.64 -1.26 -10.27
CA GLY A 57 14.65 -2.13 -9.66
C GLY A 57 14.39 -2.39 -8.17
N LEU A 58 13.97 -1.36 -7.45
CA LEU A 58 13.62 -1.47 -6.04
C LEU A 58 12.38 -2.36 -5.85
N LEU A 59 11.33 -2.11 -6.61
CA LEU A 59 10.08 -2.87 -6.51
C LEU A 59 10.22 -4.31 -7.00
N ALA A 60 11.15 -4.57 -7.92
CA ALA A 60 11.46 -5.93 -8.39
C ALA A 60 12.01 -6.83 -7.28
N ARG A 61 12.51 -6.26 -6.19
CA ARG A 61 12.97 -7.02 -5.01
C ARG A 61 11.83 -7.49 -4.13
N CYS A 62 10.63 -6.99 -4.33
CA CYS A 62 9.43 -7.38 -3.61
C CYS A 62 8.68 -8.48 -4.36
N ALA A 63 8.08 -9.42 -3.62
CA ALA A 63 7.13 -10.35 -4.20
C ALA A 63 5.83 -9.59 -4.51
N ASN A 64 5.16 -9.92 -5.61
CA ASN A 64 3.94 -9.26 -6.01
C ASN A 64 2.71 -10.03 -5.51
N LEU A 65 1.80 -9.34 -4.83
CA LEU A 65 0.49 -9.85 -4.51
C LEU A 65 -0.44 -9.55 -5.69
N GLY A 66 -0.95 -10.61 -6.32
CA GLY A 66 -1.80 -10.45 -7.50
C GLY A 66 -3.05 -9.64 -7.24
N CYS A 67 -3.39 -8.76 -8.19
CA CYS A 67 -4.64 -8.01 -8.21
C CYS A 67 -5.61 -8.69 -9.17
N GLU A 68 -6.83 -8.95 -8.72
CA GLU A 68 -7.85 -9.64 -9.50
C GLU A 68 -9.12 -8.78 -9.61
N PRO A 69 -10.01 -9.07 -10.61
CA PRO A 69 -11.26 -8.31 -10.75
C PRO A 69 -12.10 -8.23 -9.49
N ILE A 70 -12.13 -9.29 -8.68
CA ILE A 70 -12.88 -9.30 -7.42
C ILE A 70 -12.36 -8.24 -6.43
N ASP A 71 -11.10 -7.89 -6.49
CA ASP A 71 -10.52 -6.88 -5.60
C ASP A 71 -11.16 -5.51 -5.81
N PHE A 72 -11.54 -5.19 -7.04
CA PHE A 72 -12.23 -3.93 -7.36
C PHE A 72 -13.63 -3.88 -6.76
N GLU A 73 -14.38 -4.98 -6.83
CA GLU A 73 -15.70 -5.06 -6.20
C GLU A 73 -15.58 -4.98 -4.67
N THR A 74 -14.62 -5.69 -4.09
CA THR A 74 -14.34 -5.62 -2.66
C THR A 74 -13.95 -4.21 -2.25
N ALA A 75 -13.09 -3.55 -3.02
CA ALA A 75 -12.69 -2.16 -2.75
C ALA A 75 -13.89 -1.21 -2.72
N ALA A 76 -14.81 -1.35 -3.66
CA ALA A 76 -16.04 -0.56 -3.68
C ALA A 76 -16.87 -0.79 -2.41
N SER A 77 -16.98 -2.03 -1.96
CA SER A 77 -17.69 -2.41 -0.73
C SER A 77 -17.02 -1.83 0.52
N LEU A 78 -15.69 -1.94 0.62
CA LEU A 78 -14.91 -1.37 1.72
C LEU A 78 -15.08 0.16 1.80
N TYR A 79 -14.99 0.82 0.67
CA TYR A 79 -15.18 2.27 0.59
C TYR A 79 -16.58 2.68 1.09
N ARG A 80 -17.62 1.98 0.65
CA ARG A 80 -18.99 2.23 1.09
C ARG A 80 -19.17 2.00 2.59
N THR A 81 -18.56 0.96 3.14
CA THR A 81 -18.59 0.68 4.57
C THR A 81 -17.96 1.82 5.37
N CYS A 82 -16.79 2.30 4.97
CA CYS A 82 -16.15 3.43 5.62
C CYS A 82 -17.01 4.69 5.53
N ARG A 83 -17.55 4.98 4.35
CA ARG A 83 -18.42 6.15 4.14
C ARG A 83 -19.68 6.11 5.01
N SER A 84 -20.31 4.96 5.13
CA SER A 84 -21.52 4.81 5.96
C SER A 84 -21.23 4.94 7.46
N ASN A 85 -19.97 4.79 7.86
CA ASN A 85 -19.51 5.01 9.24
C ASN A 85 -18.90 6.41 9.46
N GLY A 86 -19.01 7.30 8.48
CA GLY A 86 -18.57 8.69 8.61
C GLY A 86 -17.07 8.91 8.43
N MET A 87 -16.33 7.90 7.97
CA MET A 87 -14.89 8.00 7.69
C MET A 87 -14.60 7.66 6.24
N THR A 88 -14.86 8.60 5.35
CA THR A 88 -14.69 8.41 3.91
C THR A 88 -13.21 8.54 3.52
N PRO A 89 -12.57 7.48 2.99
CA PRO A 89 -11.20 7.60 2.47
C PRO A 89 -11.16 8.56 1.28
N ARG A 90 -10.03 9.27 1.11
CA ARG A 90 -9.87 10.25 0.03
C ARG A 90 -9.69 9.63 -1.35
N ALA A 91 -9.18 8.40 -1.41
CA ALA A 91 -8.87 7.73 -2.67
C ALA A 91 -9.41 6.31 -2.72
N LEU A 92 -10.02 5.95 -3.87
CA LEU A 92 -10.43 4.57 -4.14
C LEU A 92 -9.25 3.62 -4.28
N THR A 93 -8.07 4.12 -4.67
CA THR A 93 -6.87 3.31 -4.76
C THR A 93 -6.49 2.71 -3.40
N ASP A 94 -6.67 3.45 -2.31
CA ASP A 94 -6.42 2.95 -0.96
C ASP A 94 -7.37 1.79 -0.61
N ALA A 95 -8.63 1.90 -1.01
CA ALA A 95 -9.60 0.82 -0.85
C ALA A 95 -9.18 -0.45 -1.64
N LEU A 96 -8.65 -0.27 -2.84
CA LEU A 96 -8.15 -1.38 -3.65
C LEU A 96 -6.93 -2.06 -3.01
N ILE A 97 -6.01 -1.28 -2.49
CA ILE A 97 -4.83 -1.81 -1.77
C ILE A 97 -5.29 -2.58 -0.53
N ALA A 98 -6.23 -2.04 0.25
CA ALA A 98 -6.81 -2.72 1.40
C ALA A 98 -7.48 -4.04 1.00
N ALA A 99 -8.23 -4.06 -0.11
CA ALA A 99 -8.88 -5.26 -0.61
C ALA A 99 -7.86 -6.36 -0.97
N ILE A 100 -6.77 -5.99 -1.63
CA ILE A 100 -5.70 -6.92 -1.99
C ILE A 100 -5.04 -7.48 -0.72
N ALA A 101 -4.72 -6.63 0.24
CA ALA A 101 -4.13 -7.05 1.52
C ALA A 101 -5.04 -8.04 2.24
N LEU A 102 -6.35 -7.75 2.33
CA LEU A 102 -7.33 -8.62 2.97
C LEU A 102 -7.44 -9.98 2.29
N ARG A 103 -7.52 -10.01 0.95
CA ARG A 103 -7.65 -11.27 0.22
C ARG A 103 -6.44 -12.17 0.39
N HIS A 104 -5.25 -11.58 0.47
CA HIS A 104 -3.99 -12.33 0.67
C HIS A 104 -3.66 -12.60 2.14
N GLY A 105 -4.44 -12.07 3.09
CA GLY A 105 -4.13 -12.21 4.51
C GLY A 105 -2.85 -11.46 4.93
N ALA A 106 -2.52 -10.39 4.23
CA ALA A 106 -1.31 -9.61 4.47
C ALA A 106 -1.55 -8.50 5.50
N TYR A 107 -0.52 -8.20 6.28
CA TYR A 107 -0.46 -6.96 7.06
C TYR A 107 -0.07 -5.80 6.14
N LEU A 108 -0.61 -4.61 6.39
CA LEU A 108 -0.28 -3.40 5.63
C LEU A 108 0.64 -2.51 6.46
N LEU A 109 1.76 -2.10 5.86
CA LEU A 109 2.61 -1.04 6.39
C LEU A 109 2.32 0.24 5.62
N HIS A 110 1.88 1.29 6.30
CA HIS A 110 1.49 2.55 5.68
C HIS A 110 1.90 3.76 6.53
N HIS A 111 1.80 4.94 5.90
CA HIS A 111 1.97 6.24 6.54
C HIS A 111 0.86 7.20 6.07
N ASP A 112 -0.39 6.71 6.07
CA ASP A 112 -1.56 7.50 5.65
C ASP A 112 -2.76 7.14 6.53
N ARG A 113 -3.23 8.12 7.28
CA ARG A 113 -4.37 7.95 8.20
C ARG A 113 -5.67 7.51 7.52
N ASP A 114 -5.78 7.60 6.20
CA ASP A 114 -6.96 7.09 5.48
C ASP A 114 -7.13 5.58 5.65
N PHE A 115 -6.06 4.84 5.94
CA PHE A 115 -6.14 3.42 6.24
C PHE A 115 -6.74 3.12 7.63
N ASP A 116 -6.82 4.09 8.52
CA ASP A 116 -7.43 3.91 9.84
C ASP A 116 -8.90 3.49 9.74
N ALA A 117 -9.61 3.99 8.75
CA ALA A 117 -11.00 3.60 8.51
C ALA A 117 -11.13 2.13 8.12
N PHE A 118 -10.23 1.64 7.27
CA PHE A 118 -10.21 0.23 6.85
C PHE A 118 -9.82 -0.70 8.00
N GLU A 119 -8.86 -0.29 8.82
CA GLU A 119 -8.51 -1.02 10.04
C GLU A 119 -9.72 -1.12 10.97
N ARG A 120 -10.37 0.01 11.23
CA ARG A 120 -11.44 0.11 12.21
C ARG A 120 -12.72 -0.60 11.78
N TYR A 121 -13.10 -0.49 10.51
CA TYR A 121 -14.42 -0.95 10.03
C TYR A 121 -14.38 -2.16 9.11
N CYS A 122 -13.23 -2.52 8.58
CA CYS A 122 -13.12 -3.54 7.53
C CYS A 122 -12.19 -4.70 7.88
N GLY A 123 -11.58 -4.69 9.04
CA GLY A 123 -10.71 -5.78 9.49
C GLY A 123 -9.32 -5.79 8.85
N LEU A 124 -8.89 -4.68 8.23
CA LEU A 124 -7.53 -4.56 7.72
C LEU A 124 -6.53 -4.64 8.88
N GLN A 125 -5.52 -5.50 8.73
CA GLN A 125 -4.47 -5.64 9.73
C GLN A 125 -3.29 -4.74 9.39
N ILE A 126 -2.86 -3.94 10.36
CA ILE A 126 -1.77 -3.00 10.19
C ILE A 126 -0.50 -3.54 10.85
N HIS A 127 0.61 -3.34 10.16
CA HIS A 127 1.94 -3.71 10.68
C HIS A 127 2.53 -2.60 11.53
#